data_7f3eb4e19cce5ef7a4c7a9dd84a92b53
#
_entry.id   7f3eb4e19cce5ef7a4c7a9dd84a92b53
#
_cell.length_a   1.000
_cell.length_b   1.000
_cell.length_c   1.000
_cell.angle_alpha   90.00
_cell.angle_beta   90.00
_cell.angle_gamma   90.00
#
_symmetry.space_group_name_H-M   'P 1'
#
loop_
_entity.id
_entity.type
_entity.pdbx_description
1 polymer ?
#
loop_
_entity_poly.entity_id
_entity_poly.type
_entity_poly.pdbx_seq_one_letter_code
_entity_poly.pdbx_strand_id
1 'polypeptide(L)'
;MFAFILRRLMQAVIVMVTVAFIAFLLFQYVGDPVVFLLGQDATPEQIRQLRADLGLDQPFFVQFWHFLVNAAQGEFGLSLRQGAKVSRLIAERFPATVELALIAAVMALAIGIPMGVYSALRRGNFLSQVFMTISLLGVSLPTFLIGILLILVFAVQLGWFPSFGRGETVQIGWWSTGLLKAKGWHHIVLPAITLAVFQLTLIMRLVRAEMLEVLRTDYIKFARARGLSNRAIHFGHALKNTLVPVMTITGLQLGGLIAFAIITETVFQWPGMGLLFIQAVTFADIPVMAAYLCLIALIFVVINLIVDLLYFAVDPRLRVARSEAH
;
A
#
# COMPACT_ATOMS: atom_id res chain seq x y z
N MET A 1 27.30 -5.79 -3.93
CA MET A 1 26.27 -4.74 -3.95
C MET A 1 25.79 -4.44 -5.38
N PHE A 2 26.67 -4.07 -6.31
CA PHE A 2 26.29 -3.69 -7.67
C PHE A 2 25.46 -4.76 -8.40
N ALA A 3 25.90 -6.02 -8.40
CA ALA A 3 25.15 -7.13 -9.03
C ALA A 3 23.78 -7.39 -8.40
N PHE A 4 23.62 -7.15 -7.10
CA PHE A 4 22.33 -7.27 -6.41
C PHE A 4 21.36 -6.17 -6.85
N ILE A 5 21.84 -4.91 -6.86
CA ILE A 5 21.04 -3.76 -7.31
C ILE A 5 20.64 -3.94 -8.77
N LEU A 6 21.59 -4.33 -9.62
CA LEU A 6 21.33 -4.55 -11.05
C LEU A 6 20.28 -5.66 -11.28
N ARG A 7 20.36 -6.77 -10.54
CA ARG A 7 19.36 -7.85 -10.61
C ARG A 7 17.98 -7.37 -10.16
N ARG A 8 17.92 -6.55 -9.10
CA ARG A 8 16.65 -5.98 -8.61
C ARG A 8 16.06 -4.98 -9.60
N LEU A 9 16.89 -4.15 -10.22
CA LEU A 9 16.44 -3.22 -11.27
C LEU A 9 15.94 -3.98 -12.51
N MET A 10 16.60 -5.04 -12.93
CA MET A 10 16.09 -5.88 -14.03
C MET A 10 14.74 -6.50 -13.69
N GLN A 11 14.58 -7.04 -12.48
CA GLN A 11 13.29 -7.56 -12.01
C GLN A 11 12.20 -6.48 -12.00
N ALA A 12 12.54 -5.28 -11.53
CA ALA A 12 11.66 -4.12 -11.53
C ALA A 12 11.19 -3.76 -12.94
N VAL A 13 12.11 -3.71 -13.90
CA VAL A 13 11.79 -3.43 -15.31
C VAL A 13 10.86 -4.51 -15.88
N ILE A 14 11.16 -5.79 -15.64
CA ILE A 14 10.32 -6.90 -16.13
C ILE A 14 8.89 -6.77 -15.56
N VAL A 15 8.74 -6.52 -14.26
CA VAL A 15 7.43 -6.34 -13.62
C VAL A 15 6.71 -5.14 -14.23
N MET A 16 7.39 -4.00 -14.38
CA MET A 16 6.79 -2.78 -14.95
C MET A 16 6.34 -2.99 -16.40
N VAL A 17 7.17 -3.63 -17.23
CA VAL A 17 6.81 -3.94 -18.63
C VAL A 17 5.64 -4.92 -18.69
N THR A 18 5.60 -5.93 -17.81
CA THR A 18 4.49 -6.88 -17.74
C THR A 18 3.18 -6.20 -17.35
N VAL A 19 3.22 -5.33 -16.33
CA VAL A 19 2.01 -4.58 -15.91
C VAL A 19 1.59 -3.58 -16.98
N ALA A 20 2.53 -2.88 -17.60
CA ALA A 20 2.24 -1.98 -18.73
C ALA A 20 1.61 -2.74 -19.91
N PHE A 21 2.06 -3.97 -20.19
CA PHE A 21 1.47 -4.82 -21.20
C PHE A 21 0.02 -5.20 -20.87
N ILE A 22 -0.26 -5.60 -19.62
CA ILE A 22 -1.62 -5.90 -19.16
C ILE A 22 -2.50 -4.66 -19.25
N ALA A 23 -1.98 -3.50 -18.82
CA ALA A 23 -2.69 -2.23 -18.91
C ALA A 23 -2.98 -1.84 -20.37
N PHE A 24 -2.03 -2.07 -21.28
CA PHE A 24 -2.21 -1.85 -22.71
C PHE A 24 -3.29 -2.77 -23.32
N LEU A 25 -3.37 -4.04 -22.88
CA LEU A 25 -4.44 -4.94 -23.32
C LEU A 25 -5.83 -4.44 -22.93
N LEU A 26 -5.96 -3.74 -21.81
CA LEU A 26 -7.23 -3.08 -21.45
C LEU A 26 -7.62 -2.03 -22.50
N PHE A 27 -6.68 -1.20 -22.96
CA PHE A 27 -6.94 -0.26 -24.04
C PHE A 27 -7.37 -0.93 -25.33
N GLN A 28 -6.76 -2.08 -25.64
CA GLN A 28 -6.97 -2.76 -26.90
C GLN A 28 -8.31 -3.52 -26.96
N TYR A 29 -8.75 -4.11 -25.83
CA TYR A 29 -9.84 -5.10 -25.83
C TYR A 29 -11.05 -4.72 -24.96
N VAL A 30 -10.93 -3.78 -24.01
CA VAL A 30 -12.02 -3.48 -23.07
C VAL A 30 -12.84 -2.26 -23.47
N GLY A 31 -12.30 -1.37 -24.29
CA GLY A 31 -13.03 -0.19 -24.77
C GLY A 31 -12.37 0.44 -26.00
N ASP A 32 -13.19 0.91 -26.93
CA ASP A 32 -12.72 1.72 -28.07
C ASP A 32 -12.74 3.20 -27.66
N PRO A 33 -11.58 3.83 -27.42
CA PRO A 33 -11.51 5.23 -27.01
C PRO A 33 -12.11 6.18 -28.05
N VAL A 34 -12.13 5.78 -29.31
CA VAL A 34 -12.68 6.59 -30.42
C VAL A 34 -14.19 6.77 -30.27
N VAL A 35 -14.90 5.69 -29.95
CA VAL A 35 -16.37 5.73 -29.74
C VAL A 35 -16.71 6.59 -28.52
N PHE A 36 -15.88 6.53 -27.47
CA PHE A 36 -16.08 7.36 -26.29
C PHE A 36 -15.84 8.85 -26.55
N LEU A 37 -14.79 9.19 -27.31
CA LEU A 37 -14.42 10.58 -27.60
C LEU A 37 -15.35 11.27 -28.59
N LEU A 38 -15.85 10.55 -29.58
CA LEU A 38 -16.71 11.11 -30.64
C LEU A 38 -18.20 10.97 -30.33
N GLY A 39 -18.59 10.06 -29.41
CA GLY A 39 -20.00 9.74 -29.16
C GLY A 39 -20.61 8.81 -30.21
N GLN A 40 -21.91 8.51 -30.03
CA GLN A 40 -22.63 7.55 -30.89
C GLN A 40 -23.01 8.14 -32.29
N ASP A 41 -23.00 9.44 -32.43
CA ASP A 41 -23.39 10.13 -33.65
C ASP A 41 -22.21 10.40 -34.60
N ALA A 42 -21.04 9.83 -34.35
CA ALA A 42 -19.84 10.06 -35.13
C ALA A 42 -19.93 9.48 -36.54
N THR A 43 -19.48 10.26 -37.53
CA THR A 43 -19.39 9.75 -38.90
C THR A 43 -18.24 8.76 -39.08
N PRO A 44 -18.32 7.80 -40.04
CA PRO A 44 -17.24 6.88 -40.30
C PRO A 44 -15.90 7.54 -40.64
N GLU A 45 -15.96 8.73 -41.28
CA GLU A 45 -14.78 9.55 -41.57
C GLU A 45 -14.10 10.04 -40.30
N GLN A 46 -14.87 10.62 -39.37
CA GLN A 46 -14.37 11.12 -38.09
C GLN A 46 -13.74 10.00 -37.26
N ILE A 47 -14.37 8.81 -37.26
CA ILE A 47 -13.84 7.62 -36.57
C ILE A 47 -12.51 7.22 -37.20
N ARG A 48 -12.38 7.16 -38.51
CA ARG A 48 -11.12 6.80 -39.19
C ARG A 48 -10.04 7.83 -38.90
N GLN A 49 -10.34 9.11 -39.00
CA GLN A 49 -9.39 10.19 -38.79
C GLN A 49 -8.86 10.16 -37.33
N LEU A 50 -9.75 10.06 -36.37
CA LEU A 50 -9.35 10.00 -34.97
C LEU A 50 -8.54 8.71 -34.63
N ARG A 51 -8.86 7.57 -35.25
CA ARG A 51 -8.03 6.34 -35.12
C ARG A 51 -6.62 6.54 -35.66
N ALA A 52 -6.47 7.19 -36.79
CA ALA A 52 -5.17 7.52 -37.38
C ALA A 52 -4.40 8.51 -36.49
N ASP A 53 -5.07 9.58 -36.01
CA ASP A 53 -4.49 10.59 -35.12
C ASP A 53 -4.03 9.99 -33.78
N LEU A 54 -4.75 9.00 -33.26
CA LEU A 54 -4.39 8.26 -32.04
C LEU A 54 -3.39 7.09 -32.30
N GLY A 55 -3.04 6.83 -33.59
CA GLY A 55 -2.15 5.74 -33.97
C GLY A 55 -2.70 4.34 -33.73
N LEU A 56 -4.02 4.19 -33.62
CA LEU A 56 -4.71 2.92 -33.36
C LEU A 56 -4.78 2.01 -34.60
N ASP A 57 -4.41 2.50 -35.78
CA ASP A 57 -4.27 1.79 -37.03
C ASP A 57 -2.87 1.17 -37.23
N GLN A 58 -1.93 1.48 -36.35
CA GLN A 58 -0.56 0.98 -36.40
C GLN A 58 -0.48 -0.49 -35.94
N PRO A 59 0.62 -1.22 -36.31
CA PRO A 59 0.85 -2.57 -35.82
C PRO A 59 0.87 -2.63 -34.29
N PHE A 60 0.35 -3.72 -33.70
CA PHE A 60 0.22 -3.94 -32.26
C PHE A 60 1.49 -3.59 -31.46
N PHE A 61 2.66 -4.02 -31.92
CA PHE A 61 3.93 -3.78 -31.20
C PHE A 61 4.33 -2.29 -31.23
N VAL A 62 3.95 -1.56 -32.28
CA VAL A 62 4.21 -0.10 -32.37
C VAL A 62 3.30 0.64 -31.40
N GLN A 63 2.03 0.28 -31.34
CA GLN A 63 1.09 0.85 -30.36
C GLN A 63 1.56 0.58 -28.92
N PHE A 64 1.99 -0.66 -28.63
CA PHE A 64 2.52 -1.00 -27.31
C PHE A 64 3.78 -0.19 -26.96
N TRP A 65 4.70 -0.01 -27.92
CA TRP A 65 5.89 0.82 -27.71
C TRP A 65 5.55 2.26 -27.39
N HIS A 66 4.63 2.87 -28.14
CA HIS A 66 4.14 4.23 -27.85
C HIS A 66 3.49 4.31 -26.47
N PHE A 67 2.66 3.34 -26.11
CA PHE A 67 2.06 3.27 -24.78
C PHE A 67 3.15 3.19 -23.69
N LEU A 68 4.16 2.35 -23.87
CA LEU A 68 5.24 2.18 -22.89
C LEU A 68 6.05 3.48 -22.70
N VAL A 69 6.39 4.17 -23.79
CA VAL A 69 7.10 5.45 -23.74
C VAL A 69 6.26 6.52 -23.04
N ASN A 70 4.98 6.65 -23.40
CA ASN A 70 4.06 7.61 -22.78
C ASN A 70 3.86 7.30 -21.29
N ALA A 71 3.67 6.03 -20.93
CA ALA A 71 3.54 5.59 -19.54
C ALA A 71 4.80 5.90 -18.72
N ALA A 72 5.99 5.73 -19.30
CA ALA A 72 7.26 6.09 -18.65
C ALA A 72 7.40 7.60 -18.41
N GLN A 73 6.73 8.44 -19.20
CA GLN A 73 6.65 9.88 -19.03
C GLN A 73 5.49 10.33 -18.11
N GLY A 74 4.65 9.39 -17.65
CA GLY A 74 3.45 9.68 -16.87
C GLY A 74 2.26 10.21 -17.70
N GLU A 75 2.33 10.09 -19.01
CA GLU A 75 1.29 10.54 -19.93
C GLU A 75 0.36 9.38 -20.31
N PHE A 76 -0.83 9.35 -19.68
CA PHE A 76 -1.86 8.33 -19.90
C PHE A 76 -3.07 8.88 -20.69
N GLY A 77 -2.98 10.12 -21.19
CA GLY A 77 -4.05 10.78 -21.91
C GLY A 77 -5.09 11.46 -21.02
N LEU A 78 -6.31 11.57 -21.55
CA LEU A 78 -7.44 12.20 -20.88
C LEU A 78 -8.37 11.14 -20.29
N SER A 79 -8.90 11.41 -19.09
CA SER A 79 -10.01 10.64 -18.52
C SER A 79 -11.24 10.79 -19.40
N LEU A 80 -11.79 9.68 -19.84
CA LEU A 80 -12.99 9.66 -20.69
C LEU A 80 -14.21 10.20 -19.96
N ARG A 81 -14.25 10.06 -18.63
CA ARG A 81 -15.35 10.54 -17.79
C ARG A 81 -15.21 11.99 -17.37
N GLN A 82 -14.01 12.41 -16.96
CA GLN A 82 -13.79 13.71 -16.33
C GLN A 82 -13.25 14.76 -17.29
N GLY A 83 -12.83 14.36 -18.51
CA GLY A 83 -12.24 15.28 -19.50
C GLY A 83 -10.93 15.94 -19.06
N ALA A 84 -10.33 15.47 -17.95
CA ALA A 84 -9.10 16.00 -17.38
C ALA A 84 -7.92 15.07 -17.66
N LYS A 85 -6.69 15.62 -17.64
CA LYS A 85 -5.48 14.79 -17.75
C LYS A 85 -5.40 13.79 -16.62
N VAL A 86 -5.16 12.51 -16.93
CA VAL A 86 -5.07 11.43 -15.96
C VAL A 86 -3.95 11.67 -14.95
N SER A 87 -2.79 12.18 -15.41
CA SER A 87 -1.67 12.54 -14.53
C SER A 87 -2.07 13.56 -13.46
N ARG A 88 -2.92 14.54 -13.81
CA ARG A 88 -3.46 15.52 -12.86
C ARG A 88 -4.39 14.87 -11.84
N LEU A 89 -5.32 14.03 -12.29
CA LEU A 89 -6.28 13.34 -11.42
C LEU A 89 -5.55 12.46 -10.39
N ILE A 90 -4.52 11.75 -10.83
CA ILE A 90 -3.67 10.95 -9.96
C ILE A 90 -2.93 11.83 -8.95
N ALA A 91 -2.28 12.92 -9.39
CA ALA A 91 -1.56 13.83 -8.51
C ALA A 91 -2.46 14.45 -7.42
N GLU A 92 -3.72 14.76 -7.74
CA GLU A 92 -4.69 15.27 -6.77
C GLU A 92 -5.14 14.22 -5.75
N ARG A 93 -5.18 12.93 -6.12
CA ARG A 93 -5.67 11.81 -5.28
C ARG A 93 -4.56 11.07 -4.52
N PHE A 94 -3.36 11.08 -5.06
CA PHE A 94 -2.19 10.38 -4.50
C PHE A 94 -1.91 10.73 -3.03
N PRO A 95 -1.89 12.01 -2.60
CA PRO A 95 -1.64 12.37 -1.22
C PRO A 95 -2.61 11.73 -0.23
N ALA A 96 -3.89 11.63 -0.60
CA ALA A 96 -4.93 11.06 0.26
C ALA A 96 -4.67 9.58 0.56
N THR A 97 -4.33 8.79 -0.46
CA THR A 97 -4.02 7.36 -0.29
C THR A 97 -2.75 7.15 0.51
N VAL A 98 -1.69 7.92 0.22
CA VAL A 98 -0.40 7.80 0.92
C VAL A 98 -0.53 8.18 2.39
N GLU A 99 -1.21 9.27 2.72
CA GLU A 99 -1.46 9.67 4.11
C GLU A 99 -2.23 8.58 4.87
N LEU A 100 -3.30 8.05 4.28
CA LEU A 100 -4.08 6.98 4.90
C LEU A 100 -3.23 5.74 5.15
N ALA A 101 -2.47 5.30 4.16
CA ALA A 101 -1.62 4.11 4.26
C ALA A 101 -0.49 4.29 5.29
N LEU A 102 0.15 5.46 5.32
CA LEU A 102 1.21 5.76 6.29
C LEU A 102 0.68 5.82 7.73
N ILE A 103 -0.45 6.48 7.96
CA ILE A 103 -1.06 6.52 9.30
C ILE A 103 -1.48 5.13 9.74
N ALA A 104 -2.09 4.33 8.86
CA ALA A 104 -2.44 2.95 9.16
C ALA A 104 -1.20 2.09 9.48
N ALA A 105 -0.11 2.24 8.72
CA ALA A 105 1.14 1.53 8.97
C ALA A 105 1.76 1.93 10.32
N VAL A 106 1.82 3.22 10.62
CA VAL A 106 2.34 3.73 11.91
C VAL A 106 1.48 3.21 13.07
N MET A 107 0.14 3.23 12.94
CA MET A 107 -0.77 2.69 13.96
C MET A 107 -0.54 1.18 14.16
N ALA A 108 -0.43 0.42 13.07
CA ALA A 108 -0.18 -1.01 13.13
C ALA A 108 1.14 -1.36 13.85
N LEU A 109 2.20 -0.61 13.60
CA LEU A 109 3.49 -0.77 14.28
C LEU A 109 3.43 -0.30 15.74
N ALA A 110 2.92 0.90 15.97
CA ALA A 110 2.89 1.53 17.31
C ALA A 110 2.04 0.74 18.32
N ILE A 111 1.01 0.03 17.84
CA ILE A 111 0.12 -0.77 18.68
C ILE A 111 0.50 -2.26 18.61
N GLY A 112 0.77 -2.80 17.44
CA GLY A 112 1.05 -4.22 17.23
C GLY A 112 2.34 -4.70 17.90
N ILE A 113 3.42 -3.89 17.84
CA ILE A 113 4.69 -4.26 18.49
C ILE A 113 4.54 -4.36 20.02
N PRO A 114 4.04 -3.34 20.75
CA PRO A 114 3.83 -3.45 22.20
C PRO A 114 2.88 -4.60 22.61
N MET A 115 1.78 -4.79 21.86
CA MET A 115 0.85 -5.89 22.10
C MET A 115 1.52 -7.26 21.93
N GLY A 116 2.35 -7.43 20.90
CA GLY A 116 3.12 -8.65 20.63
C GLY A 116 4.13 -8.94 21.73
N VAL A 117 4.93 -7.93 22.12
CA VAL A 117 5.90 -8.04 23.24
C VAL A 117 5.20 -8.38 24.53
N TYR A 118 4.13 -7.66 24.88
CA TYR A 118 3.36 -7.95 26.10
C TYR A 118 2.83 -9.37 26.11
N SER A 119 2.24 -9.82 24.99
CA SER A 119 1.69 -11.18 24.86
C SER A 119 2.75 -12.28 24.91
N ALA A 120 4.00 -11.97 24.53
CA ALA A 120 5.13 -12.89 24.67
C ALA A 120 5.62 -13.00 26.12
N LEU A 121 5.74 -11.86 26.82
CA LEU A 121 6.29 -11.80 28.19
C LEU A 121 5.28 -12.24 29.25
N ARG A 122 3.99 -12.00 29.05
CA ARG A 122 2.90 -12.28 30.00
C ARG A 122 1.96 -13.38 29.50
N ARG A 123 2.52 -14.55 29.17
CA ARG A 123 1.73 -15.72 28.73
C ARG A 123 0.70 -16.11 29.78
N GLY A 124 -0.52 -16.44 29.30
CA GLY A 124 -1.59 -16.92 30.21
C GLY A 124 -2.31 -15.79 30.97
N ASN A 125 -1.83 -14.53 30.91
CA ASN A 125 -2.54 -13.43 31.51
C ASN A 125 -3.81 -13.10 30.71
N PHE A 126 -4.87 -12.70 31.38
CA PHE A 126 -6.16 -12.32 30.78
C PHE A 126 -6.01 -11.32 29.63
N LEU A 127 -5.24 -10.22 29.83
CA LEU A 127 -5.01 -9.23 28.80
C LEU A 127 -4.28 -9.79 27.56
N SER A 128 -3.35 -10.72 27.75
CA SER A 128 -2.68 -11.42 26.63
C SER A 128 -3.67 -12.27 25.84
N GLN A 129 -4.61 -12.95 26.52
CA GLN A 129 -5.67 -13.72 25.87
C GLN A 129 -6.62 -12.81 25.11
N VAL A 130 -7.01 -11.67 25.68
CA VAL A 130 -7.84 -10.65 25.00
C VAL A 130 -7.15 -10.17 23.72
N PHE A 131 -5.88 -9.81 23.78
CA PHE A 131 -5.13 -9.38 22.59
C PHE A 131 -5.09 -10.47 21.50
N MET A 132 -4.88 -11.73 21.90
CA MET A 132 -4.89 -12.85 20.97
C MET A 132 -6.28 -13.07 20.34
N THR A 133 -7.35 -12.94 21.11
CA THR A 133 -8.72 -13.07 20.60
C THR A 133 -9.07 -11.93 19.66
N ILE A 134 -8.76 -10.68 20.01
CA ILE A 134 -8.98 -9.52 19.13
C ILE A 134 -8.17 -9.69 17.83
N SER A 135 -6.93 -10.18 17.92
CA SER A 135 -6.13 -10.43 16.73
C SER A 135 -6.74 -11.52 15.84
N LEU A 136 -7.38 -12.53 16.40
CA LEU A 136 -8.07 -13.54 15.61
C LEU A 136 -9.27 -12.96 14.86
N LEU A 137 -10.06 -12.12 15.54
CA LEU A 137 -11.18 -11.40 14.90
C LEU A 137 -10.71 -10.48 13.78
N GLY A 138 -9.58 -9.78 13.97
CA GLY A 138 -9.02 -8.86 12.96
C GLY A 138 -8.54 -9.54 11.67
N VAL A 139 -8.18 -10.84 11.72
CA VAL A 139 -7.86 -11.63 10.50
C VAL A 139 -9.10 -12.29 9.91
N SER A 140 -10.07 -12.67 10.77
CA SER A 140 -11.23 -13.45 10.33
C SER A 140 -12.32 -12.59 9.71
N LEU A 141 -12.41 -11.30 10.08
CA LEU A 141 -13.43 -10.39 9.55
C LEU A 141 -12.92 -9.68 8.29
N PRO A 142 -13.75 -9.58 7.24
CA PRO A 142 -13.43 -8.74 6.08
C PRO A 142 -13.22 -7.27 6.51
N THR A 143 -12.21 -6.61 5.96
CA THR A 143 -11.87 -5.22 6.31
C THR A 143 -13.03 -4.24 6.07
N PHE A 144 -13.81 -4.43 5.00
CA PHE A 144 -14.98 -3.59 4.74
C PHE A 144 -16.05 -3.71 5.84
N LEU A 145 -16.25 -4.91 6.38
CA LEU A 145 -17.18 -5.13 7.47
C LEU A 145 -16.74 -4.40 8.75
N ILE A 146 -15.42 -4.46 9.06
CA ILE A 146 -14.85 -3.70 10.18
C ILE A 146 -15.10 -2.20 9.98
N GLY A 147 -14.88 -1.68 8.76
CA GLY A 147 -15.14 -0.28 8.44
C GLY A 147 -16.60 0.12 8.65
N ILE A 148 -17.53 -0.69 8.16
CA ILE A 148 -18.98 -0.44 8.34
C ILE A 148 -19.38 -0.46 9.83
N LEU A 149 -18.87 -1.42 10.61
CA LEU A 149 -19.12 -1.50 12.05
C LEU A 149 -18.56 -0.29 12.80
N LEU A 150 -17.36 0.17 12.44
CA LEU A 150 -16.78 1.38 13.04
C LEU A 150 -17.60 2.62 12.70
N ILE A 151 -18.08 2.76 11.45
CA ILE A 151 -18.99 3.85 11.08
C ILE A 151 -20.27 3.77 11.89
N LEU A 152 -20.90 2.59 11.98
CA LEU A 152 -22.16 2.40 12.71
C LEU A 152 -22.02 2.82 14.18
N VAL A 153 -20.97 2.34 14.86
CA VAL A 153 -20.80 2.59 16.29
C VAL A 153 -20.31 4.00 16.53
N PHE A 154 -19.19 4.41 15.93
CA PHE A 154 -18.49 5.64 16.31
C PHE A 154 -18.98 6.88 15.55
N ALA A 155 -19.52 6.72 14.35
CA ALA A 155 -20.03 7.86 13.59
C ALA A 155 -21.54 8.04 13.75
N VAL A 156 -22.33 6.94 13.66
CA VAL A 156 -23.79 7.03 13.68
C VAL A 156 -24.35 7.02 15.10
N GLN A 157 -23.97 6.03 15.93
CA GLN A 157 -24.54 5.89 17.28
C GLN A 157 -23.96 6.87 18.28
N LEU A 158 -22.63 7.01 18.30
CA LEU A 158 -21.92 7.86 19.26
C LEU A 158 -21.69 9.29 18.75
N GLY A 159 -21.71 9.51 17.43
CA GLY A 159 -21.46 10.82 16.82
C GLY A 159 -20.05 11.36 17.07
N TRP A 160 -19.07 10.48 17.39
CA TRP A 160 -17.70 10.91 17.73
C TRP A 160 -16.87 11.25 16.51
N PHE A 161 -17.10 10.59 15.38
CA PHE A 161 -16.31 10.75 14.16
C PHE A 161 -17.22 10.91 12.93
N PRO A 162 -16.73 11.57 11.87
CA PRO A 162 -17.47 11.66 10.62
C PRO A 162 -17.50 10.30 9.90
N SER A 163 -18.60 10.06 9.18
CA SER A 163 -18.80 8.80 8.43
C SER A 163 -18.01 8.74 7.13
N PHE A 164 -17.75 9.90 6.47
CA PHE A 164 -17.23 9.96 5.10
C PHE A 164 -16.28 11.13 4.89
N GLY A 165 -15.47 11.02 3.81
CA GLY A 165 -14.65 12.10 3.28
C GLY A 165 -13.35 12.30 4.05
N ARG A 166 -12.59 13.32 3.63
CA ARG A 166 -11.23 13.62 4.14
C ARG A 166 -11.17 14.82 5.07
N GLY A 167 -12.26 15.59 5.15
CA GLY A 167 -12.29 16.84 5.91
C GLY A 167 -11.53 17.98 5.21
N GLU A 168 -11.11 18.97 6.01
CA GLU A 168 -10.36 20.11 5.50
C GLU A 168 -8.90 19.74 5.24
N THR A 169 -8.39 20.19 4.09
CA THR A 169 -7.00 19.98 3.67
C THR A 169 -6.28 21.31 3.45
N VAL A 170 -4.97 21.30 3.60
CA VAL A 170 -4.08 22.43 3.26
C VAL A 170 -3.22 21.99 2.07
N GLN A 171 -3.09 22.89 1.10
CA GLN A 171 -2.24 22.68 -0.06
C GLN A 171 -0.81 23.12 0.23
N ILE A 172 0.17 22.24 0.04
CA ILE A 172 1.60 22.49 0.14
C ILE A 172 2.24 22.15 -1.20
N GLY A 173 2.38 23.13 -2.08
CA GLY A 173 2.77 22.89 -3.46
C GLY A 173 1.76 22.00 -4.18
N TRP A 174 2.17 20.86 -4.70
CA TRP A 174 1.31 19.85 -5.34
C TRP A 174 0.67 18.87 -4.34
N TRP A 175 1.12 18.86 -3.08
CA TRP A 175 0.64 17.94 -2.03
C TRP A 175 -0.49 18.58 -1.23
N SER A 176 -1.64 17.91 -1.16
CA SER A 176 -2.73 18.29 -0.28
C SER A 176 -2.69 17.44 0.99
N THR A 177 -2.66 18.07 2.18
CA THR A 177 -2.62 17.35 3.45
C THR A 177 -3.78 17.71 4.38
N GLY A 178 -4.40 16.69 4.98
CA GLY A 178 -5.37 16.86 6.08
C GLY A 178 -4.71 16.89 7.45
N LEU A 179 -3.45 16.43 7.56
CA LEU A 179 -2.77 16.24 8.84
C LEU A 179 -2.43 17.54 9.59
N LEU A 180 -2.47 18.68 8.89
CA LEU A 180 -2.27 20.00 9.50
C LEU A 180 -3.57 20.63 10.04
N LYS A 181 -4.70 19.97 9.90
CA LYS A 181 -6.01 20.43 10.37
C LYS A 181 -6.63 19.44 11.34
N ALA A 182 -7.23 19.93 12.42
CA ALA A 182 -7.93 19.08 13.40
C ALA A 182 -9.05 18.25 12.76
N LYS A 183 -9.81 18.84 11.82
CA LYS A 183 -10.84 18.12 11.07
C LYS A 183 -10.26 17.01 10.19
N GLY A 184 -9.06 17.18 9.61
CA GLY A 184 -8.39 16.13 8.84
C GLY A 184 -8.05 14.92 9.71
N TRP A 185 -7.50 15.14 10.90
CA TRP A 185 -7.30 14.05 11.89
C TRP A 185 -8.60 13.36 12.27
N HIS A 186 -9.67 14.14 12.46
CA HIS A 186 -10.97 13.57 12.83
C HIS A 186 -11.55 12.64 11.75
N HIS A 187 -11.30 12.93 10.47
CA HIS A 187 -11.78 12.10 9.36
C HIS A 187 -10.89 10.87 9.10
N ILE A 188 -9.57 10.94 9.37
CA ILE A 188 -8.66 9.82 9.02
C ILE A 188 -8.69 8.68 10.04
N VAL A 189 -9.15 8.91 11.30
CA VAL A 189 -9.06 7.94 12.39
C VAL A 189 -9.78 6.63 12.05
N LEU A 190 -11.06 6.65 11.67
CA LEU A 190 -11.81 5.43 11.39
C LEU A 190 -11.28 4.69 10.15
N PRO A 191 -11.02 5.36 9.00
CA PRO A 191 -10.36 4.72 7.86
C PRO A 191 -9.00 4.11 8.20
N ALA A 192 -8.16 4.83 8.96
CA ALA A 192 -6.84 4.35 9.34
C ALA A 192 -6.91 3.12 10.28
N ILE A 193 -7.83 3.10 11.26
CA ILE A 193 -8.08 1.92 12.10
C ILE A 193 -8.50 0.75 11.22
N THR A 194 -9.47 0.95 10.32
CA THR A 194 -9.96 -0.10 9.42
C THR A 194 -8.84 -0.74 8.61
N LEU A 195 -7.99 0.10 8.00
CA LEU A 195 -6.87 -0.36 7.19
C LEU A 195 -5.76 -1.00 8.05
N ALA A 196 -5.54 -0.48 9.28
CA ALA A 196 -4.50 -0.94 10.18
C ALA A 196 -4.79 -2.29 10.84
N VAL A 197 -6.05 -2.65 11.10
CA VAL A 197 -6.42 -3.81 11.94
C VAL A 197 -5.80 -5.11 11.43
N PHE A 198 -5.87 -5.39 10.14
CA PHE A 198 -5.27 -6.58 9.56
C PHE A 198 -3.75 -6.61 9.75
N GLN A 199 -3.08 -5.51 9.42
CA GLN A 199 -1.64 -5.37 9.54
C GLN A 199 -1.17 -5.43 11.00
N LEU A 200 -1.88 -4.75 11.91
CA LEU A 200 -1.65 -4.78 13.36
C LEU A 200 -1.67 -6.21 13.88
N THR A 201 -2.65 -6.99 13.46
CA THR A 201 -2.79 -8.40 13.87
C THR A 201 -1.61 -9.25 13.42
N LEU A 202 -1.18 -9.10 12.17
CA LEU A 202 -0.02 -9.82 11.65
C LEU A 202 1.25 -9.45 12.41
N ILE A 203 1.50 -8.14 12.61
CA ILE A 203 2.66 -7.63 13.34
C ILE A 203 2.66 -8.14 14.78
N MET A 204 1.54 -8.05 15.48
CA MET A 204 1.42 -8.53 16.86
C MET A 204 1.76 -10.02 16.99
N ARG A 205 1.22 -10.86 16.12
CA ARG A 205 1.46 -12.31 16.12
C ARG A 205 2.92 -12.63 15.77
N LEU A 206 3.49 -11.94 14.79
CA LEU A 206 4.88 -12.10 14.40
C LEU A 206 5.82 -11.70 15.54
N VAL A 207 5.65 -10.49 16.09
CA VAL A 207 6.45 -10.02 17.22
C VAL A 207 6.38 -10.98 18.41
N ARG A 208 5.17 -11.49 18.71
CA ARG A 208 5.01 -12.48 19.77
C ARG A 208 5.79 -13.76 19.47
N ALA A 209 5.71 -14.31 18.27
CA ALA A 209 6.41 -15.54 17.88
C ALA A 209 7.93 -15.35 17.96
N GLU A 210 8.45 -14.32 17.34
CA GLU A 210 9.88 -13.99 17.34
C GLU A 210 10.44 -13.73 18.75
N MET A 211 9.71 -12.95 19.56
CA MET A 211 10.11 -12.72 20.96
C MET A 211 10.21 -14.03 21.74
N LEU A 212 9.27 -14.97 21.54
CA LEU A 212 9.27 -16.26 22.22
C LEU A 212 10.45 -17.15 21.80
N GLU A 213 10.84 -17.09 20.55
CA GLU A 213 11.99 -17.80 20.01
C GLU A 213 13.28 -17.20 20.54
N VAL A 214 13.46 -15.90 20.39
CA VAL A 214 14.64 -15.16 20.84
C VAL A 214 14.89 -15.34 22.35
N LEU A 215 13.85 -15.28 23.18
CA LEU A 215 13.97 -15.45 24.63
C LEU A 215 14.47 -16.84 25.08
N ARG A 216 14.46 -17.84 24.19
CA ARG A 216 14.94 -19.20 24.45
C ARG A 216 16.39 -19.41 24.01
N THR A 217 16.98 -18.48 23.27
CA THR A 217 18.35 -18.62 22.76
C THR A 217 19.42 -18.60 23.85
N ASP A 218 20.57 -19.19 23.56
CA ASP A 218 21.65 -19.32 24.54
C ASP A 218 22.27 -17.97 24.90
N TYR A 219 22.34 -17.01 24.00
CA TYR A 219 22.87 -15.69 24.33
C TYR A 219 21.96 -14.94 25.35
N ILE A 220 20.66 -15.18 25.35
CA ILE A 220 19.74 -14.66 26.38
C ILE A 220 19.94 -15.36 27.71
N LYS A 221 20.15 -16.68 27.70
CA LYS A 221 20.51 -17.46 28.93
C LYS A 221 21.83 -16.93 29.51
N PHE A 222 22.82 -16.68 28.65
CA PHE A 222 24.11 -16.13 29.08
C PHE A 222 23.94 -14.70 29.65
N ALA A 223 23.13 -13.85 29.03
CA ALA A 223 22.84 -12.52 29.54
C ALA A 223 22.21 -12.57 30.96
N ARG A 224 21.31 -13.51 31.20
CA ARG A 224 20.74 -13.79 32.55
C ARG A 224 21.80 -14.24 33.54
N ALA A 225 22.65 -15.18 33.13
CA ALA A 225 23.73 -15.68 33.98
C ALA A 225 24.73 -14.58 34.42
N ARG A 226 24.91 -13.56 33.58
CA ARG A 226 25.67 -12.33 33.87
C ARG A 226 24.97 -11.33 34.78
N GLY A 227 23.75 -11.65 35.26
CA GLY A 227 23.02 -10.78 36.18
C GLY A 227 22.33 -9.55 35.52
N LEU A 228 22.16 -9.54 34.20
CA LEU A 228 21.44 -8.45 33.54
C LEU A 228 19.97 -8.41 33.97
N SER A 229 19.43 -7.19 34.16
CA SER A 229 18.03 -7.03 34.55
C SER A 229 17.08 -7.50 33.45
N ASN A 230 15.89 -7.98 33.84
CA ASN A 230 14.86 -8.40 32.89
C ASN A 230 14.53 -7.32 31.86
N ARG A 231 14.53 -6.03 32.25
CA ARG A 231 14.29 -4.90 31.34
C ARG A 231 15.38 -4.80 30.26
N ALA A 232 16.65 -4.92 30.66
CA ALA A 232 17.77 -4.91 29.71
C ALA A 232 17.70 -6.11 28.75
N ILE A 233 17.36 -7.31 29.27
CA ILE A 233 17.22 -8.51 28.47
C ILE A 233 16.06 -8.38 27.47
N HIS A 234 14.87 -7.98 27.91
CA HIS A 234 13.68 -7.94 27.06
C HIS A 234 13.76 -6.84 26.00
N PHE A 235 14.12 -5.62 26.39
CA PHE A 235 14.08 -4.46 25.48
C PHE A 235 15.44 -4.16 24.83
N GLY A 236 16.54 -4.39 25.52
CA GLY A 236 17.88 -4.13 24.99
C GLY A 236 18.42 -5.26 24.09
N HIS A 237 18.10 -6.51 24.42
CA HIS A 237 18.65 -7.66 23.70
C HIS A 237 17.57 -8.40 22.87
N ALA A 238 16.48 -8.84 23.47
CA ALA A 238 15.50 -9.68 22.79
C ALA A 238 14.70 -8.89 21.74
N LEU A 239 14.11 -7.74 22.09
CA LEU A 239 13.31 -6.94 21.17
C LEU A 239 14.13 -6.46 19.97
N LYS A 240 15.37 -6.05 20.18
CA LYS A 240 16.23 -5.59 19.09
C LYS A 240 16.42 -6.66 18.01
N ASN A 241 16.61 -7.92 18.40
CA ASN A 241 16.75 -9.03 17.45
C ASN A 241 15.40 -9.45 16.85
N THR A 242 14.32 -9.37 17.63
CA THR A 242 12.96 -9.61 17.17
C THR A 242 12.52 -8.64 16.06
N LEU A 243 12.95 -7.38 16.14
CA LEU A 243 12.54 -6.35 15.17
C LEU A 243 13.11 -6.57 13.76
N VAL A 244 14.19 -7.32 13.58
CA VAL A 244 14.80 -7.57 12.27
C VAL A 244 13.82 -8.27 11.30
N PRO A 245 13.28 -9.48 11.62
CA PRO A 245 12.29 -10.12 10.77
C PRO A 245 10.97 -9.34 10.71
N VAL A 246 10.59 -8.63 11.78
CA VAL A 246 9.38 -7.80 11.81
C VAL A 246 9.49 -6.65 10.81
N MET A 247 10.60 -5.93 10.75
CA MET A 247 10.82 -4.86 9.77
C MET A 247 10.76 -5.38 8.33
N THR A 248 11.34 -6.55 8.06
CA THR A 248 11.32 -7.15 6.73
C THR A 248 9.90 -7.45 6.27
N ILE A 249 9.12 -8.17 7.08
CA ILE A 249 7.75 -8.56 6.75
C ILE A 249 6.84 -7.33 6.67
N THR A 250 6.98 -6.39 7.61
CA THR A 250 6.20 -5.13 7.58
C THR A 250 6.50 -4.32 6.33
N GLY A 251 7.76 -4.23 5.95
CA GLY A 251 8.15 -3.52 4.73
C GLY A 251 7.50 -4.10 3.48
N LEU A 252 7.53 -5.43 3.31
CA LEU A 252 6.86 -6.11 2.21
C LEU A 252 5.33 -5.87 2.21
N GLN A 253 4.73 -5.75 3.38
CA GLN A 253 3.30 -5.51 3.53
C GLN A 253 2.87 -4.06 3.27
N LEU A 254 3.78 -3.08 3.31
CA LEU A 254 3.45 -1.67 3.01
C LEU A 254 2.90 -1.48 1.59
N GLY A 255 3.46 -2.19 0.61
CA GLY A 255 2.92 -2.20 -0.75
C GLY A 255 1.48 -2.71 -0.80
N GLY A 256 1.20 -3.79 -0.05
CA GLY A 256 -0.15 -4.33 0.11
C GLY A 256 -1.12 -3.34 0.76
N LEU A 257 -0.70 -2.57 1.78
CA LEU A 257 -1.56 -1.56 2.41
C LEU A 257 -2.09 -0.53 1.40
N ILE A 258 -1.24 -0.04 0.49
CA ILE A 258 -1.65 0.91 -0.53
C ILE A 258 -2.62 0.27 -1.53
N ALA A 259 -2.34 -0.97 -1.96
CA ALA A 259 -3.23 -1.69 -2.87
C ALA A 259 -4.59 -2.00 -2.23
N PHE A 260 -4.62 -2.42 -0.96
CA PHE A 260 -5.86 -2.73 -0.24
C PHE A 260 -6.58 -1.50 0.32
N ALA A 261 -5.96 -0.31 0.29
CA ALA A 261 -6.61 0.95 0.65
C ALA A 261 -7.89 1.21 -0.18
N ILE A 262 -7.97 0.65 -1.38
CA ILE A 262 -9.12 0.75 -2.29
C ILE A 262 -10.45 0.43 -1.61
N ILE A 263 -10.49 -0.64 -0.81
CA ILE A 263 -11.70 -1.08 -0.10
C ILE A 263 -12.07 -0.07 0.98
N THR A 264 -11.09 0.37 1.78
CA THR A 264 -11.28 1.35 2.84
C THR A 264 -11.70 2.71 2.27
N GLU A 265 -11.05 3.16 1.21
CA GLU A 265 -11.38 4.41 0.51
C GLU A 265 -12.80 4.39 -0.03
N THR A 266 -13.26 3.25 -0.55
CA THR A 266 -14.63 3.10 -1.06
C THR A 266 -15.65 3.13 0.08
N VAL A 267 -15.41 2.44 1.18
CA VAL A 267 -16.32 2.39 2.34
C VAL A 267 -16.47 3.77 2.98
N PHE A 268 -15.37 4.50 3.16
CA PHE A 268 -15.37 5.82 3.80
C PHE A 268 -15.50 6.98 2.81
N GLN A 269 -15.72 6.72 1.51
CA GLN A 269 -15.71 7.74 0.45
C GLN A 269 -14.50 8.67 0.57
N TRP A 270 -13.36 8.09 0.93
CA TRP A 270 -12.09 8.78 1.05
C TRP A 270 -11.57 9.13 -0.34
N PRO A 271 -11.28 10.40 -0.65
CA PRO A 271 -10.96 10.84 -2.01
C PRO A 271 -9.53 10.48 -2.41
N GLY A 272 -9.20 9.20 -2.39
CA GLY A 272 -7.91 8.65 -2.78
C GLY A 272 -7.91 8.05 -4.18
N MET A 273 -6.78 7.42 -4.52
CA MET A 273 -6.57 6.76 -5.81
C MET A 273 -7.40 5.49 -5.99
N GLY A 274 -7.61 4.74 -4.90
CA GLY A 274 -8.41 3.52 -4.95
C GLY A 274 -9.87 3.80 -5.26
N LEU A 275 -10.45 4.85 -4.66
CA LEU A 275 -11.80 5.31 -4.99
C LEU A 275 -11.87 5.80 -6.45
N LEU A 276 -10.86 6.52 -6.94
CA LEU A 276 -10.76 6.93 -8.34
C LEU A 276 -10.74 5.72 -9.27
N PHE A 277 -10.00 4.67 -8.92
CA PHE A 277 -9.93 3.43 -9.70
C PHE A 277 -11.27 2.70 -9.76
N ILE A 278 -11.97 2.53 -8.63
CA ILE A 278 -13.31 1.90 -8.61
C ILE A 278 -14.29 2.68 -9.49
N GLN A 279 -14.25 4.00 -9.42
CA GLN A 279 -15.06 4.84 -10.31
C GLN A 279 -14.67 4.64 -11.78
N ALA A 280 -13.37 4.56 -12.09
CA ALA A 280 -12.90 4.30 -13.44
C ALA A 280 -13.36 2.93 -13.97
N VAL A 281 -13.33 1.89 -13.15
CA VAL A 281 -13.86 0.55 -13.51
C VAL A 281 -15.36 0.62 -13.79
N THR A 282 -16.13 1.29 -12.92
CA THR A 282 -17.59 1.40 -13.05
C THR A 282 -18.01 2.08 -14.34
N PHE A 283 -17.23 3.07 -14.81
CA PHE A 283 -17.52 3.88 -15.99
C PHE A 283 -16.64 3.54 -17.21
N ALA A 284 -15.88 2.42 -17.14
CA ALA A 284 -14.96 2.00 -18.20
C ALA A 284 -13.96 3.09 -18.63
N ASP A 285 -13.45 3.90 -17.69
CA ASP A 285 -12.44 4.92 -17.94
C ASP A 285 -11.04 4.28 -18.03
N ILE A 286 -10.76 3.68 -19.19
CA ILE A 286 -9.56 2.88 -19.44
C ILE A 286 -8.26 3.65 -19.16
N PRO A 287 -8.08 4.92 -19.58
CA PRO A 287 -6.87 5.68 -19.29
C PRO A 287 -6.56 5.77 -17.80
N VAL A 288 -7.56 6.01 -16.96
CA VAL A 288 -7.41 6.06 -15.50
C VAL A 288 -7.08 4.69 -14.93
N MET A 289 -7.74 3.62 -15.43
CA MET A 289 -7.47 2.25 -14.99
C MET A 289 -6.03 1.82 -15.27
N ALA A 290 -5.55 2.07 -16.49
CA ALA A 290 -4.20 1.73 -16.91
C ALA A 290 -3.14 2.50 -16.10
N ALA A 291 -3.34 3.80 -15.91
CA ALA A 291 -2.47 4.64 -15.11
C ALA A 291 -2.39 4.18 -13.65
N TYR A 292 -3.54 3.83 -13.06
CA TYR A 292 -3.58 3.29 -11.70
C TYR A 292 -2.79 1.99 -11.57
N LEU A 293 -2.98 1.03 -12.49
CA LEU A 293 -2.26 -0.25 -12.47
C LEU A 293 -0.75 -0.05 -12.58
N CYS A 294 -0.30 0.80 -13.53
CA CYS A 294 1.12 1.11 -13.67
C CYS A 294 1.69 1.80 -12.43
N LEU A 295 0.95 2.73 -11.83
CA LEU A 295 1.40 3.46 -10.64
C LEU A 295 1.46 2.55 -9.41
N ILE A 296 0.46 1.70 -9.17
CA ILE A 296 0.49 0.75 -8.05
C ILE A 296 1.65 -0.23 -8.20
N ALA A 297 1.90 -0.73 -9.40
CA ALA A 297 3.06 -1.58 -9.66
C ALA A 297 4.39 -0.85 -9.39
N LEU A 298 4.50 0.41 -9.81
CA LEU A 298 5.68 1.24 -9.54
C LEU A 298 5.88 1.43 -8.03
N ILE A 299 4.84 1.79 -7.30
CA ILE A 299 4.89 1.96 -5.84
C ILE A 299 5.33 0.65 -5.17
N PHE A 300 4.76 -0.49 -5.58
CA PHE A 300 5.09 -1.79 -5.05
C PHE A 300 6.56 -2.15 -5.31
N VAL A 301 7.05 -1.90 -6.52
CA VAL A 301 8.46 -2.11 -6.91
C VAL A 301 9.39 -1.22 -6.09
N VAL A 302 9.06 0.07 -5.94
CA VAL A 302 9.87 1.02 -5.16
C VAL A 302 9.92 0.63 -3.68
N ILE A 303 8.78 0.29 -3.09
CA ILE A 303 8.72 -0.16 -1.69
C ILE A 303 9.56 -1.43 -1.49
N ASN A 304 9.41 -2.43 -2.35
CA ASN A 304 10.20 -3.65 -2.26
C ASN A 304 11.70 -3.37 -2.40
N LEU A 305 12.10 -2.49 -3.33
CA LEU A 305 13.50 -2.09 -3.47
C LEU A 305 14.03 -1.42 -2.21
N ILE A 306 13.26 -0.51 -1.60
CA ILE A 306 13.63 0.16 -0.34
C ILE A 306 13.79 -0.88 0.78
N VAL A 307 12.84 -1.80 0.91
CA VAL A 307 12.88 -2.86 1.93
C VAL A 307 14.08 -3.78 1.75
N ASP A 308 14.39 -4.18 0.52
CA ASP A 308 15.56 -4.99 0.20
C ASP A 308 16.88 -4.27 0.55
N LEU A 309 16.95 -2.96 0.29
CA LEU A 309 18.10 -2.14 0.65
C LEU A 309 18.23 -1.98 2.17
N LEU A 310 17.12 -1.78 2.87
CA LEU A 310 17.09 -1.71 4.34
C LEU A 310 17.52 -3.06 4.95
N TYR A 311 17.02 -4.17 4.42
CA TYR A 311 17.38 -5.50 4.86
C TYR A 311 18.89 -5.75 4.68
N PHE A 312 19.45 -5.38 3.53
CA PHE A 312 20.88 -5.47 3.27
C PHE A 312 21.72 -4.58 4.22
N ALA A 313 21.19 -3.42 4.62
CA ALA A 313 21.86 -2.51 5.54
C ALA A 313 21.85 -3.04 6.99
N VAL A 314 20.76 -3.70 7.41
CA VAL A 314 20.52 -4.15 8.79
C VAL A 314 21.14 -5.52 9.07
N ASP A 315 21.17 -6.44 8.10
CA ASP A 315 21.73 -7.79 8.28
C ASP A 315 23.18 -7.92 7.76
N PRO A 316 24.18 -7.90 8.67
CA PRO A 316 25.60 -8.06 8.28
C PRO A 316 25.91 -9.46 7.72
N ARG A 317 25.10 -10.48 8.03
CA ARG A 317 25.34 -11.89 7.63
C ARG A 317 25.24 -12.06 6.12
N LEU A 318 24.40 -11.29 5.45
CA LEU A 318 24.30 -11.28 4.00
C LEU A 318 25.56 -10.69 3.32
N ARG A 319 26.36 -9.93 4.06
CA ARG A 319 27.65 -9.42 3.56
C ARG A 319 28.74 -10.49 3.55
N VAL A 320 28.72 -11.41 4.52
CA VAL A 320 29.77 -12.44 4.73
C VAL A 320 29.53 -13.67 3.86
N ALA A 321 28.30 -14.17 3.72
CA ALA A 321 27.97 -15.35 2.90
C ALA A 321 28.33 -15.23 1.41
N ARG A 322 28.62 -14.03 0.91
CA ARG A 322 29.07 -13.77 -0.46
C ARG A 322 30.59 -13.62 -0.62
N SER A 323 31.36 -13.43 0.47
CA SER A 323 32.81 -13.42 0.40
C SER A 323 33.40 -14.84 0.34
N GLU A 324 32.60 -15.86 0.71
CA GLU A 324 33.02 -17.26 0.65
C GLU A 324 32.63 -17.97 -0.66
N ALA A 325 31.91 -17.27 -1.55
CA ALA A 325 31.49 -17.81 -2.86
C ALA A 325 32.32 -17.27 -4.06
N HIS A 326 33.48 -16.69 -3.77
CA HIS A 326 34.55 -16.28 -4.69
C HIS A 326 35.88 -16.93 -4.20
#